data_3ada2b43dc9a5f3ec739eb45db2e7b05
#
_entry.id   3ada2b43dc9a5f3ec739eb45db2e7b05
#
_cell.length_a   1.000
_cell.length_b   1.000
_cell.length_c   1.000
_cell.angle_alpha   90.00
_cell.angle_beta   90.00
_cell.angle_gamma   90.00
#
_symmetry.space_group_name_H-M   'P 1'
#
loop_
_entity.id
_entity.type
_entity.pdbx_description
1 polymer ?
#
loop_
_entity_poly.entity_id
_entity_poly.type
_entity_poly.pdbx_seq_one_letter_code
_entity_poly.pdbx_strand_id
1 'polypeptide(L)'
;MNVQWYPGHMTKAKRQMPEDIKLIDLIIELVDARVPLSSRNPDIDELGKNKARMILLNKADLADEKQSRAWMEYFKEKGFYAVSIDSRNKGSMKAVSAAITEACKEKTERDRRRGIKNRPVRAMVAGIPNVGKSTFINTFAGKACAKTGNKPGVTKGKQWIRLNKSVELLDTPGILWPKFEDQEVGMRLAYIGSIKDDILNIEELALGLIGYLQEFYPSSLSERYGLEGEQKPLDILTAVAKARGCLKKGEELDYEKASRLLLEEFRSGKLGRVTLEFSGKLEEA
;
A
#
# COMPACT_ATOMS: atom_id res chain seq x y z
N MET A 1 7.21 -8.22 18.50
CA MET A 1 7.90 -6.91 18.26
C MET A 1 6.89 -5.77 18.40
N ASN A 2 7.21 -4.66 19.09
CA ASN A 2 6.33 -3.48 19.13
C ASN A 2 6.73 -2.53 17.99
N VAL A 3 5.85 -2.34 16.99
CA VAL A 3 6.13 -1.54 15.80
C VAL A 3 5.37 -0.22 15.90
N GLN A 4 6.10 0.89 15.96
CA GLN A 4 5.54 2.24 15.92
C GLN A 4 6.49 3.18 15.17
N TRP A 5 5.97 3.96 14.23
CA TRP A 5 6.76 4.94 13.50
C TRP A 5 5.87 6.09 13.01
N TYR A 6 6.07 7.27 13.60
CA TYR A 6 5.30 8.46 13.26
C TYR A 6 6.18 9.72 13.27
N PRO A 7 6.95 9.99 12.23
CA PRO A 7 7.83 11.16 12.16
C PRO A 7 7.07 12.49 12.06
N GLY A 8 7.67 13.59 12.53
CA GLY A 8 7.04 14.90 12.69
C GLY A 8 6.42 15.50 11.41
N HIS A 9 6.91 15.16 10.21
CA HIS A 9 6.30 15.62 8.96
C HIS A 9 4.89 15.02 8.74
N MET A 10 4.59 13.85 9.28
CA MET A 10 3.25 13.24 9.23
C MET A 10 2.27 13.98 10.13
N THR A 11 2.72 14.48 11.29
CA THR A 11 1.91 15.32 12.18
C THR A 11 1.44 16.59 11.46
N LYS A 12 2.34 17.25 10.73
CA LYS A 12 2.01 18.45 9.94
C LYS A 12 0.99 18.13 8.84
N ALA A 13 1.21 17.05 8.10
CA ALA A 13 0.32 16.64 7.03
C ALA A 13 -1.07 16.26 7.56
N LYS A 14 -1.15 15.53 8.70
CA LYS A 14 -2.42 15.19 9.36
C LYS A 14 -3.21 16.45 9.77
N ARG A 15 -2.55 17.47 10.33
CA ARG A 15 -3.21 18.73 10.72
C ARG A 15 -3.78 19.51 9.52
N GLN A 16 -3.19 19.38 8.33
CA GLN A 16 -3.66 20.06 7.12
C GLN A 16 -4.79 19.32 6.39
N MET A 17 -4.89 18.00 6.61
CA MET A 17 -5.83 17.12 5.90
C MET A 17 -7.31 17.59 5.97
N PRO A 18 -7.86 18.03 7.12
CA PRO A 18 -9.24 18.50 7.18
C PRO A 18 -9.52 19.70 6.26
N GLU A 19 -8.57 20.64 6.12
CA GLU A 19 -8.70 21.78 5.24
C GLU A 19 -8.59 21.37 3.77
N ASP A 20 -7.72 20.43 3.46
CA ASP A 20 -7.55 19.90 2.11
C ASP A 20 -8.82 19.14 1.65
N ILE A 21 -9.44 18.37 2.52
CA ILE A 21 -10.66 17.61 2.25
C ILE A 21 -11.86 18.53 1.94
N LYS A 22 -11.91 19.74 2.48
CA LYS A 22 -12.96 20.73 2.13
C LYS A 22 -12.94 21.11 0.65
N LEU A 23 -11.76 21.09 0.02
CA LEU A 23 -11.53 21.55 -1.35
C LEU A 23 -11.77 20.49 -2.42
N ILE A 24 -11.96 19.23 -2.03
CA ILE A 24 -12.02 18.08 -2.94
C ILE A 24 -13.44 17.50 -3.06
N ASP A 25 -13.66 16.79 -4.14
CA ASP A 25 -14.89 16.09 -4.48
C ASP A 25 -14.78 14.58 -4.22
N LEU A 26 -13.56 14.03 -4.40
CA LEU A 26 -13.27 12.60 -4.33
C LEU A 26 -12.00 12.33 -3.53
N ILE A 27 -12.02 11.34 -2.67
CA ILE A 27 -10.82 10.77 -2.05
C ILE A 27 -10.46 9.47 -2.76
N ILE A 28 -9.24 9.41 -3.31
CA ILE A 28 -8.63 8.21 -3.87
C ILE A 28 -7.63 7.70 -2.84
N GLU A 29 -7.97 6.64 -2.16
CA GLU A 29 -7.10 5.99 -1.18
C GLU A 29 -6.35 4.84 -1.85
N LEU A 30 -5.02 4.96 -1.95
CA LEU A 30 -4.17 3.86 -2.40
C LEU A 30 -3.83 2.97 -1.21
N VAL A 31 -4.13 1.69 -1.35
CA VAL A 31 -3.77 0.62 -0.41
C VAL A 31 -2.83 -0.37 -1.10
N ASP A 32 -1.99 -1.05 -0.35
CA ASP A 32 -1.17 -2.15 -0.88
C ASP A 32 -2.04 -3.41 -0.96
N ALA A 33 -2.18 -4.00 -2.14
CA ALA A 33 -3.05 -5.15 -2.37
C ALA A 33 -2.66 -6.40 -1.55
N ARG A 34 -1.45 -6.43 -0.97
CA ARG A 34 -0.98 -7.50 -0.08
C ARG A 34 -1.51 -7.34 1.35
N VAL A 35 -1.86 -6.12 1.76
CA VAL A 35 -2.36 -5.75 3.10
C VAL A 35 -3.45 -4.68 2.99
N PRO A 36 -4.60 -4.99 2.35
CA PRO A 36 -5.58 -3.99 1.95
C PRO A 36 -6.16 -3.20 3.12
N LEU A 37 -6.46 -3.85 4.23
CA LEU A 37 -7.04 -3.20 5.40
C LEU A 37 -5.97 -2.49 6.24
N SER A 38 -4.86 -3.18 6.56
CA SER A 38 -3.75 -2.61 7.34
C SER A 38 -3.10 -1.40 6.65
N SER A 39 -3.21 -1.27 5.33
CA SER A 39 -2.67 -0.12 4.60
C SER A 39 -3.65 1.05 4.45
N ARG A 40 -4.86 0.96 5.00
CA ARG A 40 -5.81 2.08 5.09
C ARG A 40 -5.47 2.98 6.27
N ASN A 41 -5.67 4.28 6.09
CA ASN A 41 -5.56 5.22 7.20
C ASN A 41 -6.96 5.47 7.80
N PRO A 42 -7.23 5.06 9.06
CA PRO A 42 -8.55 5.20 9.69
C PRO A 42 -9.04 6.65 9.79
N ASP A 43 -8.12 7.62 9.93
CA ASP A 43 -8.49 9.05 9.97
C ASP A 43 -9.26 9.51 8.71
N ILE A 44 -9.01 8.86 7.56
CA ILE A 44 -9.66 9.22 6.28
C ILE A 44 -11.14 8.83 6.29
N ASP A 45 -11.53 7.79 7.00
CA ASP A 45 -12.92 7.36 7.07
C ASP A 45 -13.79 8.41 7.77
N GLU A 46 -13.29 9.01 8.84
CA GLU A 46 -14.00 10.06 9.54
C GLU A 46 -14.04 11.37 8.74
N LEU A 47 -12.88 11.83 8.27
CA LEU A 47 -12.74 13.09 7.55
C LEU A 47 -13.46 13.10 6.20
N GLY A 48 -13.56 11.94 5.56
CA GLY A 48 -14.12 11.77 4.21
C GLY A 48 -15.59 11.36 4.13
N LYS A 49 -16.35 11.35 5.25
CA LYS A 49 -17.74 10.85 5.30
C LYS A 49 -18.68 11.39 4.22
N ASN A 50 -18.49 12.65 3.82
CA ASN A 50 -19.36 13.34 2.85
C ASN A 50 -18.73 13.51 1.46
N LYS A 51 -17.72 12.71 1.15
CA LYS A 51 -17.01 12.72 -0.15
C LYS A 51 -17.20 11.42 -0.87
N ALA A 52 -17.13 11.46 -2.21
CA ALA A 52 -16.98 10.21 -2.96
C ALA A 52 -15.66 9.52 -2.55
N ARG A 53 -15.70 8.20 -2.44
CA ARG A 53 -14.59 7.39 -1.91
C ARG A 53 -14.22 6.29 -2.90
N MET A 54 -12.94 6.22 -3.21
CA MET A 54 -12.37 5.19 -4.08
C MET A 54 -11.17 4.54 -3.41
N ILE A 55 -11.12 3.22 -3.46
CA ILE A 55 -9.99 2.41 -3.02
C ILE A 55 -9.26 1.89 -4.26
N LEU A 56 -7.98 2.15 -4.36
CA LEU A 56 -7.10 1.55 -5.37
C LEU A 56 -6.21 0.51 -4.70
N LEU A 57 -6.48 -0.79 -4.95
CA LEU A 57 -5.62 -1.89 -4.52
C LEU A 57 -4.39 -1.90 -5.44
N ASN A 58 -3.35 -1.22 -5.04
CA ASN A 58 -2.12 -1.08 -5.82
C ASN A 58 -1.15 -2.23 -5.57
N LYS A 59 -0.20 -2.43 -6.48
CA LYS A 59 0.74 -3.55 -6.50
C LYS A 59 0.03 -4.91 -6.59
N ALA A 60 -1.07 -4.96 -7.30
CA ALA A 60 -1.86 -6.17 -7.50
C ALA A 60 -1.08 -7.29 -8.21
N ASP A 61 -0.01 -6.94 -8.93
CA ASP A 61 0.96 -7.86 -9.50
C ASP A 61 1.75 -8.67 -8.45
N LEU A 62 1.85 -8.15 -7.21
CA LEU A 62 2.56 -8.77 -6.08
C LEU A 62 1.62 -9.52 -5.13
N ALA A 63 0.31 -9.32 -5.24
CA ALA A 63 -0.70 -9.89 -4.36
C ALA A 63 -1.36 -11.14 -4.97
N ASP A 64 -1.89 -12.00 -4.11
CA ASP A 64 -2.74 -13.11 -4.51
C ASP A 64 -3.98 -12.58 -5.25
N GLU A 65 -4.23 -13.12 -6.45
CA GLU A 65 -5.31 -12.63 -7.31
C GLU A 65 -6.69 -12.94 -6.75
N LYS A 66 -6.86 -14.12 -6.13
CA LYS A 66 -8.12 -14.52 -5.50
C LYS A 66 -8.45 -13.60 -4.32
N GLN A 67 -7.45 -13.33 -3.47
CA GLN A 67 -7.62 -12.39 -2.35
C GLN A 67 -7.87 -10.97 -2.84
N SER A 68 -7.17 -10.51 -3.87
CA SER A 68 -7.41 -9.18 -4.45
C SER A 68 -8.85 -9.01 -4.95
N ARG A 69 -9.44 -10.05 -5.58
CA ARG A 69 -10.85 -10.03 -6.00
C ARG A 69 -11.80 -9.98 -4.79
N ALA A 70 -11.56 -10.80 -3.77
CA ALA A 70 -12.37 -10.82 -2.55
C ALA A 70 -12.34 -9.47 -1.83
N TRP A 71 -11.17 -8.83 -1.73
CA TRP A 71 -11.04 -7.49 -1.16
C TRP A 71 -11.73 -6.40 -1.99
N MET A 72 -11.73 -6.50 -3.33
CA MET A 72 -12.51 -5.56 -4.15
C MET A 72 -14.00 -5.66 -3.86
N GLU A 73 -14.55 -6.87 -3.75
CA GLU A 73 -15.97 -7.05 -3.41
C GLU A 73 -16.26 -6.54 -1.99
N TYR A 74 -15.43 -6.87 -1.00
CA TYR A 74 -15.55 -6.33 0.35
C TYR A 74 -15.65 -4.79 0.37
N PHE A 75 -14.77 -4.09 -0.35
CA PHE A 75 -14.82 -2.63 -0.39
C PHE A 75 -16.05 -2.10 -1.13
N LYS A 76 -16.50 -2.76 -2.17
CA LYS A 76 -17.75 -2.39 -2.87
C LYS A 76 -18.97 -2.53 -1.97
N GLU A 77 -19.07 -3.61 -1.20
CA GLU A 77 -20.14 -3.83 -0.20
C GLU A 77 -20.14 -2.75 0.89
N LYS A 78 -18.97 -2.22 1.24
CA LYS A 78 -18.83 -1.05 2.14
C LYS A 78 -19.10 0.29 1.47
N GLY A 79 -19.53 0.32 0.20
CA GLY A 79 -19.89 1.53 -0.54
C GLY A 79 -18.72 2.28 -1.18
N PHE A 80 -17.55 1.66 -1.31
CA PHE A 80 -16.40 2.24 -2.00
C PHE A 80 -16.39 1.84 -3.48
N TYR A 81 -15.89 2.73 -4.33
CA TYR A 81 -15.46 2.33 -5.67
C TYR A 81 -14.08 1.67 -5.56
N ALA A 82 -13.99 0.39 -5.88
CA ALA A 82 -12.76 -0.39 -5.73
C ALA A 82 -12.19 -0.82 -7.09
N VAL A 83 -10.89 -0.59 -7.31
CA VAL A 83 -10.16 -0.99 -8.52
C VAL A 83 -8.81 -1.58 -8.13
N SER A 84 -8.49 -2.74 -8.68
CA SER A 84 -7.18 -3.38 -8.55
C SER A 84 -6.25 -2.90 -9.65
N ILE A 85 -5.05 -2.44 -9.32
CA ILE A 85 -4.09 -1.83 -10.25
C ILE A 85 -2.63 -2.26 -9.98
N ASP A 86 -1.83 -2.21 -11.04
CA ASP A 86 -0.39 -1.95 -10.96
C ASP A 86 -0.14 -0.52 -11.42
N SER A 87 0.30 0.35 -10.52
CA SER A 87 0.56 1.77 -10.82
C SER A 87 1.60 2.00 -11.93
N ARG A 88 2.42 1.01 -12.24
CA ARG A 88 3.43 1.08 -13.32
C ARG A 88 2.80 0.81 -14.70
N ASN A 89 1.63 0.14 -14.72
CA ASN A 89 0.94 -0.26 -15.95
C ASN A 89 -0.05 0.82 -16.39
N LYS A 90 0.23 1.47 -17.52
CA LYS A 90 -0.67 2.47 -18.14
C LYS A 90 -2.05 1.90 -18.49
N GLY A 91 -2.14 0.61 -18.79
CA GLY A 91 -3.41 -0.05 -19.10
C GLY A 91 -4.42 0.01 -17.95
N SER A 92 -3.95 -0.04 -16.69
CA SER A 92 -4.78 0.07 -15.51
C SER A 92 -5.47 1.44 -15.36
N MET A 93 -4.92 2.49 -15.98
CA MET A 93 -5.41 3.87 -15.82
C MET A 93 -6.77 4.11 -16.48
N LYS A 94 -7.16 3.31 -17.48
CA LYS A 94 -8.50 3.41 -18.09
C LYS A 94 -9.59 3.02 -17.10
N ALA A 95 -9.39 1.93 -16.35
CA ALA A 95 -10.33 1.49 -15.31
C ALA A 95 -10.47 2.53 -14.20
N VAL A 96 -9.35 3.13 -13.77
CA VAL A 96 -9.35 4.23 -12.79
C VAL A 96 -10.14 5.44 -13.30
N SER A 97 -9.93 5.86 -14.55
CA SER A 97 -10.66 6.99 -15.15
C SER A 97 -12.17 6.74 -15.20
N ALA A 98 -12.58 5.52 -15.58
CA ALA A 98 -14.00 5.14 -15.60
C ALA A 98 -14.60 5.17 -14.19
N ALA A 99 -13.89 4.62 -13.20
CA ALA A 99 -14.32 4.62 -11.81
C ALA A 99 -14.41 6.04 -11.21
N ILE A 100 -13.49 6.96 -11.54
CA ILE A 100 -13.58 8.38 -11.14
C ILE A 100 -14.85 9.02 -11.72
N THR A 101 -15.14 8.77 -13.00
CA THR A 101 -16.33 9.33 -13.67
C THR A 101 -17.61 8.85 -12.99
N GLU A 102 -17.70 7.55 -12.67
CA GLU A 102 -18.86 7.00 -12.00
C GLU A 102 -19.00 7.51 -10.56
N ALA A 103 -17.90 7.51 -9.78
CA ALA A 103 -17.87 8.00 -8.40
C ALA A 103 -18.30 9.47 -8.27
N CYS A 104 -18.07 10.28 -9.31
CA CYS A 104 -18.37 11.71 -9.30
C CYS A 104 -19.60 12.08 -10.16
N LYS A 105 -20.38 11.09 -10.64
CA LYS A 105 -21.51 11.30 -11.53
C LYS A 105 -22.56 12.24 -10.94
N GLU A 106 -23.04 11.94 -9.74
CA GLU A 106 -24.06 12.77 -9.06
C GLU A 106 -23.57 14.22 -8.83
N LYS A 107 -22.31 14.38 -8.44
CA LYS A 107 -21.70 15.70 -8.28
C LYS A 107 -21.66 16.46 -9.60
N THR A 108 -21.22 15.80 -10.66
CA THR A 108 -21.10 16.40 -12.00
C THR A 108 -22.49 16.79 -12.54
N GLU A 109 -23.51 15.97 -12.34
CA GLU A 109 -24.89 16.27 -12.72
C GLU A 109 -25.46 17.45 -11.92
N ARG A 110 -25.21 17.50 -10.61
CA ARG A 110 -25.61 18.63 -9.75
C ARG A 110 -24.96 19.94 -10.19
N ASP A 111 -23.68 19.94 -10.50
CA ASP A 111 -22.96 21.11 -11.00
C ASP A 111 -23.56 21.58 -12.35
N ARG A 112 -23.86 20.64 -13.25
CA ARG A 112 -24.51 20.94 -14.54
C ARG A 112 -25.89 21.60 -14.37
N ARG A 113 -26.71 21.08 -13.44
CA ARG A 113 -28.04 21.67 -13.12
C ARG A 113 -27.92 23.10 -12.57
N ARG A 114 -26.80 23.42 -11.90
CA ARG A 114 -26.48 24.76 -11.38
C ARG A 114 -25.83 25.68 -12.42
N GLY A 115 -25.74 25.25 -13.68
CA GLY A 115 -25.10 26.02 -14.74
C GLY A 115 -23.58 26.03 -14.72
N ILE A 116 -22.93 25.27 -13.81
CA ILE A 116 -21.48 25.18 -13.72
C ILE A 116 -21.00 24.19 -14.79
N LYS A 117 -20.40 24.74 -15.87
CA LYS A 117 -19.86 23.96 -16.97
C LYS A 117 -18.35 23.76 -16.79
N ASN A 118 -17.86 22.55 -17.13
CA ASN A 118 -16.42 22.24 -17.22
C ASN A 118 -15.61 22.42 -15.92
N ARG A 119 -16.23 22.30 -14.75
CA ARG A 119 -15.49 22.25 -13.50
C ARG A 119 -14.81 20.87 -13.38
N PRO A 120 -13.47 20.80 -13.27
CA PRO A 120 -12.79 19.52 -13.07
C PRO A 120 -13.16 18.90 -11.73
N VAL A 121 -13.18 17.57 -11.68
CA VAL A 121 -13.24 16.82 -10.43
C VAL A 121 -11.92 17.03 -9.70
N ARG A 122 -12.01 17.48 -8.46
CA ARG A 122 -10.87 17.62 -7.56
C ARG A 122 -10.76 16.37 -6.70
N ALA A 123 -9.72 15.57 -6.89
CA ALA A 123 -9.48 14.38 -6.12
C ALA A 123 -8.22 14.52 -5.27
N MET A 124 -8.29 14.05 -4.02
CA MET A 124 -7.12 13.91 -3.16
C MET A 124 -6.60 12.48 -3.27
N VAL A 125 -5.30 12.32 -3.49
CA VAL A 125 -4.64 11.01 -3.46
C VAL A 125 -4.03 10.82 -2.08
N ALA A 126 -4.55 9.87 -1.33
CA ALA A 126 -4.12 9.54 0.02
C ALA A 126 -3.55 8.11 0.08
N GLY A 127 -2.82 7.79 1.10
CA GLY A 127 -2.29 6.46 1.40
C GLY A 127 -1.01 6.52 2.21
N ILE A 128 -0.60 5.37 2.68
CA ILE A 128 0.59 5.19 3.51
C ILE A 128 1.90 5.42 2.71
N PRO A 129 3.06 5.56 3.39
CA PRO A 129 4.35 5.59 2.71
C PRO A 129 4.59 4.34 1.85
N ASN A 130 5.30 4.49 0.75
CA ASN A 130 5.70 3.42 -0.19
C ASN A 130 4.56 2.61 -0.83
N VAL A 131 3.30 3.03 -0.68
CA VAL A 131 2.15 2.38 -1.34
C VAL A 131 2.11 2.60 -2.85
N GLY A 132 2.91 3.55 -3.38
CA GLY A 132 3.04 3.83 -4.81
C GLY A 132 2.27 5.07 -5.29
N LYS A 133 1.89 6.01 -4.41
CA LYS A 133 1.14 7.24 -4.78
C LYS A 133 1.79 8.03 -5.90
N SER A 134 3.07 8.37 -5.75
CA SER A 134 3.78 9.18 -6.77
C SER A 134 3.92 8.44 -8.10
N THR A 135 4.09 7.11 -8.07
CA THR A 135 4.10 6.28 -9.28
C THR A 135 2.73 6.31 -9.96
N PHE A 136 1.65 6.11 -9.20
CA PHE A 136 0.29 6.20 -9.70
C PHE A 136 0.03 7.56 -10.36
N ILE A 137 0.33 8.66 -9.65
CA ILE A 137 0.12 10.03 -10.15
C ILE A 137 0.88 10.26 -11.46
N ASN A 138 2.15 9.85 -11.54
CA ASN A 138 2.97 10.02 -12.74
C ASN A 138 2.44 9.20 -13.92
N THR A 139 2.07 7.95 -13.68
CA THR A 139 1.51 7.08 -14.73
C THR A 139 0.15 7.59 -15.21
N PHE A 140 -0.70 8.02 -14.29
CA PHE A 140 -2.01 8.56 -14.60
C PHE A 140 -1.94 9.91 -15.32
N ALA A 141 -0.98 10.77 -14.95
CA ALA A 141 -0.71 12.03 -15.64
C ALA A 141 0.02 11.84 -17.00
N GLY A 142 0.58 10.67 -17.26
CA GLY A 142 1.40 10.41 -18.45
C GLY A 142 2.74 11.15 -18.50
N LYS A 143 3.16 11.76 -17.41
CA LYS A 143 4.41 12.53 -17.28
C LYS A 143 4.92 12.53 -15.83
N ALA A 144 6.22 12.78 -15.64
CA ALA A 144 6.81 12.93 -14.32
C ALA A 144 6.42 14.27 -13.68
N CYS A 145 5.44 14.26 -12.78
CA CYS A 145 4.95 15.44 -12.06
C CYS A 145 5.01 15.28 -10.54
N ALA A 146 5.22 14.08 -10.02
CA ALA A 146 5.44 13.79 -8.62
C ALA A 146 6.79 13.11 -8.41
N LYS A 147 7.49 13.42 -7.30
CA LYS A 147 8.75 12.77 -6.95
C LYS A 147 8.50 11.32 -6.53
N THR A 148 9.23 10.39 -7.12
CA THR A 148 9.17 8.96 -6.79
C THR A 148 10.40 8.52 -5.99
N GLY A 149 10.24 7.49 -5.16
CA GLY A 149 11.35 6.84 -4.43
C GLY A 149 10.82 5.72 -3.55
N ASN A 150 11.66 4.72 -3.31
CA ASN A 150 11.32 3.54 -2.50
C ASN A 150 11.56 3.75 -0.99
N LYS A 151 11.73 5.01 -0.56
CA LYS A 151 11.93 5.36 0.85
C LYS A 151 10.74 6.17 1.37
N PRO A 152 10.29 5.94 2.62
CA PRO A 152 9.27 6.77 3.25
C PRO A 152 9.67 8.25 3.32
N GLY A 153 8.73 9.18 3.08
CA GLY A 153 8.94 10.63 3.19
C GLY A 153 9.51 11.31 1.94
N VAL A 154 9.40 10.70 0.75
CA VAL A 154 9.85 11.30 -0.53
C VAL A 154 9.02 12.54 -0.88
N THR A 155 7.69 12.50 -0.71
CA THR A 155 6.82 13.66 -0.89
C THR A 155 6.78 14.48 0.39
N LYS A 156 7.28 15.71 0.36
CA LYS A 156 7.42 16.58 1.54
C LYS A 156 6.28 17.60 1.72
N GLY A 157 5.47 17.83 0.69
CA GLY A 157 4.40 18.84 0.71
C GLY A 157 3.30 18.48 -0.27
N LYS A 158 2.16 19.17 -0.18
CA LYS A 158 1.04 19.03 -1.11
C LYS A 158 1.27 19.81 -2.40
N GLN A 159 0.77 19.27 -3.51
CA GLN A 159 0.76 19.96 -4.79
C GLN A 159 -0.49 19.60 -5.61
N TRP A 160 -1.04 20.59 -6.33
CA TRP A 160 -2.09 20.35 -7.31
C TRP A 160 -1.49 19.92 -8.65
N ILE A 161 -1.99 18.84 -9.21
CA ILE A 161 -1.56 18.27 -10.48
C ILE A 161 -2.77 18.18 -11.39
N ARG A 162 -2.79 18.99 -12.46
CA ARG A 162 -3.83 18.89 -13.48
C ARG A 162 -3.51 17.74 -14.42
N LEU A 163 -4.35 16.69 -14.40
CA LEU A 163 -4.19 15.54 -15.26
C LEU A 163 -4.72 15.80 -16.66
N ASN A 164 -5.93 16.35 -16.74
CA ASN A 164 -6.63 16.67 -17.96
C ASN A 164 -7.64 17.78 -17.70
N LYS A 165 -8.55 18.05 -18.68
CA LYS A 165 -9.61 19.05 -18.51
C LYS A 165 -10.64 18.68 -17.45
N SER A 166 -10.74 17.41 -17.06
CA SER A 166 -11.82 16.87 -16.22
C SER A 166 -11.36 16.50 -14.80
N VAL A 167 -10.05 16.34 -14.53
CA VAL A 167 -9.53 15.87 -13.24
C VAL A 167 -8.30 16.66 -12.81
N GLU A 168 -8.34 17.15 -11.57
CA GLU A 168 -7.21 17.72 -10.84
C GLU A 168 -6.93 16.83 -9.61
N LEU A 169 -5.68 16.46 -9.40
CA LEU A 169 -5.26 15.69 -8.23
C LEU A 169 -4.53 16.57 -7.24
N LEU A 170 -4.83 16.40 -5.96
CA LEU A 170 -4.01 16.87 -4.86
C LEU A 170 -3.13 15.72 -4.38
N ASP A 171 -1.82 15.82 -4.64
CA ASP A 171 -0.83 14.89 -4.09
C ASP A 171 -0.54 15.26 -2.64
N THR A 172 -0.62 14.29 -1.75
CA THR A 172 -0.33 14.45 -0.33
C THR A 172 0.82 13.55 0.11
N PRO A 173 1.61 13.95 1.12
CA PRO A 173 2.59 13.05 1.74
C PRO A 173 1.95 11.75 2.20
N GLY A 174 2.71 10.66 2.18
CA GLY A 174 2.29 9.40 2.79
C GLY A 174 2.17 9.55 4.30
N ILE A 175 1.02 9.18 4.86
CA ILE A 175 0.73 9.37 6.27
C ILE A 175 0.31 8.04 6.88
N LEU A 176 0.99 7.67 7.97
CA LEU A 176 0.52 6.68 8.93
C LEU A 176 -0.23 7.39 10.07
N TRP A 177 -0.78 6.64 10.99
CA TRP A 177 -1.37 7.17 12.22
C TRP A 177 -0.45 6.91 13.42
N PRO A 178 -0.57 7.71 14.50
CA PRO A 178 0.43 7.76 15.57
C PRO A 178 0.63 6.47 16.35
N LYS A 179 -0.42 5.65 16.48
CA LYS A 179 -0.40 4.41 17.25
C LYS A 179 -1.14 3.32 16.50
N PHE A 180 -0.51 2.17 16.34
CA PHE A 180 -1.16 0.96 15.90
C PHE A 180 -1.75 0.26 17.14
N GLU A 181 -3.09 0.22 17.23
CA GLU A 181 -3.79 -0.48 18.31
C GLU A 181 -3.54 -1.97 18.20
N ASP A 182 -3.60 -2.50 16.98
CA ASP A 182 -3.22 -3.85 16.64
C ASP A 182 -1.76 -3.91 16.16
N GLN A 183 -0.93 -4.69 16.86
CA GLN A 183 0.48 -4.89 16.52
C GLN A 183 0.65 -5.68 15.20
N GLU A 184 -0.33 -6.50 14.81
CA GLU A 184 -0.29 -7.18 13.52
C GLU A 184 -0.33 -6.19 12.35
N VAL A 185 -1.09 -5.11 12.47
CA VAL A 185 -1.10 -4.01 11.48
C VAL A 185 0.31 -3.44 11.33
N GLY A 186 0.98 -3.15 12.45
CA GLY A 186 2.36 -2.66 12.43
C GLY A 186 3.33 -3.63 11.74
N MET A 187 3.21 -4.92 12.05
CA MET A 187 4.02 -5.99 11.43
C MET A 187 3.78 -6.07 9.91
N ARG A 188 2.52 -6.09 9.48
CA ARG A 188 2.14 -6.13 8.05
C ARG A 188 2.68 -4.91 7.30
N LEU A 189 2.60 -3.72 7.89
CA LEU A 189 3.17 -2.49 7.32
C LEU A 189 4.70 -2.54 7.25
N ALA A 190 5.37 -3.18 8.21
CA ALA A 190 6.80 -3.40 8.20
C ALA A 190 7.21 -4.38 7.07
N TYR A 191 6.49 -5.49 6.91
CA TYR A 191 6.75 -6.45 5.82
C TYR A 191 6.74 -5.79 4.44
N ILE A 192 5.77 -4.94 4.15
CA ILE A 192 5.67 -4.24 2.85
C ILE A 192 6.58 -3.02 2.71
N GLY A 193 7.38 -2.69 3.74
CA GLY A 193 8.34 -1.58 3.73
C GLY A 193 7.72 -0.19 3.85
N SER A 194 6.53 -0.06 4.47
CA SER A 194 5.91 1.23 4.78
C SER A 194 6.49 1.90 6.01
N ILE A 195 7.21 1.15 6.83
CA ILE A 195 7.97 1.58 7.99
C ILE A 195 9.47 1.44 7.68
N LYS A 196 10.30 2.33 8.23
CA LYS A 196 11.75 2.26 8.01
C LYS A 196 12.35 1.05 8.70
N ASP A 197 13.16 0.29 7.98
CA ASP A 197 13.85 -0.90 8.50
C ASP A 197 14.83 -0.59 9.63
N ASP A 198 15.42 0.62 9.65
CA ASP A 198 16.43 1.02 10.65
C ASP A 198 15.91 1.05 12.11
N ILE A 199 14.59 1.05 12.30
CA ILE A 199 13.96 1.06 13.63
C ILE A 199 13.38 -0.30 14.02
N LEU A 200 13.57 -1.32 13.19
CA LEU A 200 12.97 -2.63 13.35
C LEU A 200 14.01 -3.68 13.69
N ASN A 201 13.62 -4.68 14.47
CA ASN A 201 14.38 -5.92 14.57
C ASN A 201 14.14 -6.74 13.30
N ILE A 202 15.07 -6.62 12.36
CA ILE A 202 14.94 -7.21 11.02
C ILE A 202 14.93 -8.73 11.04
N GLU A 203 15.68 -9.35 11.97
CA GLU A 203 15.71 -10.82 12.10
C GLU A 203 14.37 -11.33 12.63
N GLU A 204 13.81 -10.71 13.67
CA GLU A 204 12.49 -11.05 14.21
C GLU A 204 11.40 -10.88 13.14
N LEU A 205 11.48 -9.78 12.37
CA LEU A 205 10.55 -9.50 11.27
C LEU A 205 10.65 -10.60 10.18
N ALA A 206 11.84 -10.99 9.79
CA ALA A 206 12.05 -12.04 8.78
C ALA A 206 11.54 -13.41 9.25
N LEU A 207 11.80 -13.77 10.51
CA LEU A 207 11.30 -15.02 11.09
C LEU A 207 9.76 -15.04 11.15
N GLY A 208 9.13 -13.92 11.50
CA GLY A 208 7.68 -13.79 11.47
C GLY A 208 7.10 -13.95 10.06
N LEU A 209 7.74 -13.35 9.05
CA LEU A 209 7.32 -13.51 7.65
C LEU A 209 7.49 -14.97 7.17
N ILE A 210 8.59 -15.64 7.53
CA ILE A 210 8.80 -17.05 7.20
C ILE A 210 7.66 -17.89 7.78
N GLY A 211 7.33 -17.72 9.08
CA GLY A 211 6.23 -18.44 9.72
C GLY A 211 4.89 -18.23 8.99
N TYR A 212 4.57 -17.00 8.61
CA TYR A 212 3.37 -16.70 7.83
C TYR A 212 3.38 -17.40 6.45
N LEU A 213 4.51 -17.37 5.74
CA LEU A 213 4.63 -18.00 4.44
C LEU A 213 4.53 -19.52 4.54
N GLN A 214 5.06 -20.15 5.59
CA GLN A 214 4.92 -21.60 5.82
C GLN A 214 3.45 -21.99 6.04
N GLU A 215 2.69 -21.18 6.75
CA GLU A 215 1.28 -21.46 7.05
C GLU A 215 0.36 -21.27 5.84
N PHE A 216 0.53 -20.16 5.10
CA PHE A 216 -0.44 -19.74 4.08
C PHE A 216 0.08 -19.89 2.64
N TYR A 217 1.39 -19.92 2.42
CA TYR A 217 2.03 -19.99 1.10
C TYR A 217 3.27 -20.91 1.12
N PRO A 218 3.13 -22.19 1.53
CA PRO A 218 4.29 -23.07 1.78
C PRO A 218 5.17 -23.29 0.55
N SER A 219 4.62 -23.26 -0.66
CA SER A 219 5.39 -23.40 -1.90
C SER A 219 6.33 -22.22 -2.19
N SER A 220 6.02 -21.00 -1.68
CA SER A 220 6.78 -19.81 -2.00
C SER A 220 8.26 -19.87 -1.57
N LEU A 221 8.51 -20.46 -0.41
CA LEU A 221 9.86 -20.63 0.14
C LEU A 221 10.58 -21.84 -0.47
N SER A 222 9.85 -22.98 -0.63
CA SER A 222 10.42 -24.19 -1.23
C SER A 222 10.81 -24.00 -2.70
N GLU A 223 9.98 -23.36 -3.50
CA GLU A 223 10.27 -23.02 -4.90
C GLU A 223 11.45 -22.05 -5.03
N ARG A 224 11.54 -21.09 -4.10
CA ARG A 224 12.58 -20.04 -4.18
C ARG A 224 13.95 -20.49 -3.69
N TYR A 225 14.00 -21.32 -2.66
CA TYR A 225 15.24 -21.70 -1.98
C TYR A 225 15.55 -23.21 -2.01
N GLY A 226 14.71 -24.02 -2.68
CA GLY A 226 14.89 -25.46 -2.80
C GLY A 226 14.75 -26.18 -1.45
N LEU A 227 13.80 -25.75 -0.60
CA LEU A 227 13.62 -26.31 0.73
C LEU A 227 12.71 -27.54 0.67
N GLU A 228 13.07 -28.60 1.42
CA GLU A 228 12.30 -29.82 1.53
C GLU A 228 11.85 -30.05 2.97
N GLY A 229 10.63 -30.55 3.15
CA GLY A 229 10.05 -30.91 4.44
C GLY A 229 9.70 -29.75 5.36
N GLU A 230 9.18 -30.08 6.54
CA GLU A 230 8.90 -29.10 7.60
C GLU A 230 10.19 -28.65 8.28
N GLN A 231 10.43 -27.36 8.32
CA GLN A 231 11.60 -26.77 8.96
C GLN A 231 11.16 -25.62 9.88
N LYS A 232 11.94 -25.37 10.94
CA LYS A 232 11.71 -24.19 11.80
C LYS A 232 12.07 -22.92 11.02
N PRO A 233 11.43 -21.77 11.32
CA PRO A 233 11.74 -20.51 10.65
C PRO A 233 13.24 -20.14 10.66
N LEU A 234 13.96 -20.45 11.74
CA LEU A 234 15.40 -20.21 11.82
C LEU A 234 16.21 -21.10 10.87
N ASP A 235 15.81 -22.35 10.68
CA ASP A 235 16.50 -23.27 9.76
C ASP A 235 16.32 -22.80 8.31
N ILE A 236 15.12 -22.28 7.98
CA ILE A 236 14.84 -21.65 6.68
C ILE A 236 15.69 -20.40 6.49
N LEU A 237 15.76 -19.49 7.48
CA LEU A 237 16.62 -18.32 7.40
C LEU A 237 18.10 -18.70 7.23
N THR A 238 18.54 -19.79 7.89
CA THR A 238 19.87 -20.37 7.72
C THR A 238 20.10 -20.86 6.28
N ALA A 239 19.12 -21.53 5.70
CA ALA A 239 19.18 -21.99 4.32
C ALA A 239 19.23 -20.79 3.33
N VAL A 240 18.44 -19.74 3.57
CA VAL A 240 18.49 -18.48 2.80
C VAL A 240 19.88 -17.86 2.88
N ALA A 241 20.47 -17.77 4.09
CA ALA A 241 21.80 -17.22 4.29
C ALA A 241 22.87 -18.00 3.49
N LYS A 242 22.82 -19.33 3.52
CA LYS A 242 23.72 -20.20 2.74
C LYS A 242 23.51 -20.05 1.24
N ALA A 243 22.25 -20.15 0.77
CA ALA A 243 21.90 -20.06 -0.65
C ALA A 243 22.29 -18.72 -1.29
N ARG A 244 22.35 -17.64 -0.49
CA ARG A 244 22.67 -16.28 -0.96
C ARG A 244 24.07 -15.80 -0.58
N GLY A 245 24.90 -16.66 0.02
CA GLY A 245 26.25 -16.28 0.44
C GLY A 245 26.28 -15.12 1.43
N CYS A 246 25.35 -15.11 2.37
CA CYS A 246 25.30 -14.10 3.43
C CYS A 246 26.29 -14.46 4.52
N LEU A 247 27.56 -14.05 4.36
CA LEU A 247 28.65 -14.34 5.27
C LEU A 247 29.24 -13.07 5.85
N LYS A 248 29.66 -13.16 7.13
CA LYS A 248 30.52 -12.21 7.84
C LYS A 248 32.00 -12.58 7.64
N LYS A 249 32.91 -11.74 8.14
CA LYS A 249 34.32 -12.08 8.22
C LYS A 249 34.50 -13.33 9.10
N GLY A 250 35.23 -14.35 8.62
CA GLY A 250 35.41 -15.63 9.32
C GLY A 250 34.39 -16.70 8.95
N GLU A 251 33.70 -16.55 7.81
CA GLU A 251 32.75 -17.53 7.25
C GLU A 251 31.49 -17.79 8.10
N GLU A 252 31.25 -16.99 9.14
CA GLU A 252 30.02 -17.05 9.91
C GLU A 252 28.82 -16.52 9.11
N LEU A 253 27.64 -17.13 9.31
CA LEU A 253 26.42 -16.68 8.65
C LEU A 253 25.99 -15.30 9.13
N ASP A 254 25.65 -14.42 8.19
CA ASP A 254 25.10 -13.09 8.45
C ASP A 254 23.57 -13.12 8.37
N TYR A 255 22.94 -13.37 9.52
CA TYR A 255 21.48 -13.45 9.61
C TYR A 255 20.80 -12.11 9.36
N GLU A 256 21.41 -10.99 9.75
CA GLU A 256 20.86 -9.66 9.45
C GLU A 256 20.81 -9.41 7.95
N LYS A 257 21.90 -9.70 7.23
CA LYS A 257 21.96 -9.60 5.77
C LYS A 257 20.97 -10.53 5.08
N ALA A 258 20.84 -11.77 5.55
CA ALA A 258 19.88 -12.74 5.03
C ALA A 258 18.44 -12.29 5.24
N SER A 259 18.12 -11.75 6.42
CA SER A 259 16.82 -11.21 6.76
C SER A 259 16.42 -10.02 5.88
N ARG A 260 17.32 -9.06 5.68
CA ARG A 260 17.11 -7.94 4.77
C ARG A 260 16.85 -8.42 3.34
N LEU A 261 17.61 -9.39 2.87
CA LEU A 261 17.45 -9.96 1.54
C LEU A 261 16.11 -10.69 1.39
N LEU A 262 15.69 -11.48 2.35
CA LEU A 262 14.39 -12.16 2.34
C LEU A 262 13.24 -11.16 2.26
N LEU A 263 13.26 -10.10 3.09
CA LEU A 263 12.26 -9.05 3.08
C LEU A 263 12.24 -8.30 1.73
N GLU A 264 13.39 -8.06 1.14
CA GLU A 264 13.50 -7.41 -0.17
C GLU A 264 12.97 -8.31 -1.29
N GLU A 265 13.22 -9.61 -1.23
CA GLU A 265 12.67 -10.59 -2.17
C GLU A 265 11.13 -10.70 -2.04
N PHE A 266 10.59 -10.66 -0.83
CA PHE A 266 9.15 -10.55 -0.61
C PHE A 266 8.59 -9.25 -1.20
N ARG A 267 9.18 -8.11 -0.88
CA ARG A 267 8.74 -6.78 -1.34
C ARG A 267 8.78 -6.63 -2.86
N SER A 268 9.71 -7.31 -3.52
CA SER A 268 9.87 -7.31 -4.98
C SER A 268 9.08 -8.40 -5.71
N GLY A 269 8.34 -9.27 -4.99
CA GLY A 269 7.53 -10.35 -5.57
C GLY A 269 8.30 -11.59 -5.99
N LYS A 270 9.57 -11.74 -5.61
CA LYS A 270 10.38 -12.92 -5.92
C LYS A 270 9.97 -14.17 -5.15
N LEU A 271 9.17 -14.00 -4.09
CA LEU A 271 8.56 -15.08 -3.33
C LEU A 271 7.13 -15.43 -3.82
N GLY A 272 6.77 -14.99 -5.04
CA GLY A 272 5.45 -15.20 -5.61
C GLY A 272 4.45 -14.11 -5.21
N ARG A 273 3.18 -14.35 -5.55
CA ARG A 273 2.06 -13.47 -5.22
C ARG A 273 1.50 -13.85 -3.85
N VAL A 274 1.66 -12.96 -2.89
CA VAL A 274 1.31 -13.19 -1.48
C VAL A 274 0.42 -12.07 -0.96
N THR A 275 -0.64 -12.42 -0.25
CA THR A 275 -1.48 -11.48 0.51
C THR A 275 -1.43 -11.86 1.99
N LEU A 276 -1.19 -10.88 2.86
CA LEU A 276 -1.03 -11.06 4.31
C LEU A 276 -2.34 -10.84 5.08
N GLU A 277 -3.43 -10.57 4.38
CA GLU A 277 -4.78 -10.35 4.94
C GLU A 277 -5.84 -11.05 4.10
N PHE A 278 -6.73 -11.79 4.77
CA PHE A 278 -7.85 -12.48 4.14
C PHE A 278 -9.16 -11.79 4.51
N SER A 279 -9.98 -11.43 3.51
CA SER A 279 -11.25 -10.71 3.74
C SER A 279 -12.29 -11.52 4.54
N GLY A 280 -12.28 -12.85 4.48
CA GLY A 280 -13.19 -13.72 5.20
C GLY A 280 -12.92 -13.87 6.71
N LYS A 281 -11.76 -13.44 7.20
CA LYS A 281 -11.44 -13.48 8.64
C LYS A 281 -11.97 -12.28 9.44
N LEU A 282 -12.56 -11.29 8.78
CA LEU A 282 -13.10 -10.09 9.43
C LEU A 282 -14.52 -10.27 9.98
N GLU A 283 -15.20 -11.35 9.61
CA GLU A 283 -16.57 -11.64 10.06
C GLU A 283 -16.62 -12.44 11.37
N GLU A 284 -15.48 -12.97 11.83
CA GLU A 284 -15.38 -13.82 13.04
C GLU A 284 -14.73 -13.11 14.25
N ALA A 285 -14.41 -11.83 14.17
CA ALA A 285 -13.84 -11.01 15.22
C ALA A 285 -14.78 -9.85 15.60
#